data_97ddbb4fbc2f5bfc9694e4dc6d2cc068
#
_entry.id   97ddbb4fbc2f5bfc9694e4dc6d2cc068
#
_cell.length_a   1.000
_cell.length_b   1.000
_cell.length_c   1.000
_cell.angle_alpha   90.00
_cell.angle_beta   90.00
_cell.angle_gamma   90.00
#
_symmetry.space_group_name_H-M   'P 1'
#
loop_
_entity.id
_entity.type
_entity.pdbx_description
1 polymer ?
#
loop_
_entity_poly.entity_id
_entity_poly.type
_entity_poly.pdbx_seq_one_letter_code
_entity_poly.pdbx_strand_id
1 'polypeptide(L)'
;MFAYIAASPFILQTHYNLTPLMYSLCFGLNGFSIVLGSKSAGNFKEKNSIKLGLSLMLAVSIYLAIVLTLTLPFLFIEAGFFLLLLGLGFILPAGSAIAMSLERERAGSASAFFGFVPFFLGGVVSPLVGIGNIFHSSAIAIVICSVISFATFKLVEKRI
;
A
#
# COMPACT_ATOMS: atom_id res chain seq x y z
N MET A 1 -1.67 1.24 1.95
CA MET A 1 -0.80 1.62 3.09
C MET A 1 -1.57 1.81 4.39
N PHE A 2 -2.50 2.76 4.49
CA PHE A 2 -3.19 3.08 5.77
C PHE A 2 -3.99 1.91 6.35
N ALA A 3 -4.63 1.08 5.52
CA ALA A 3 -5.28 -0.14 5.99
C ALA A 3 -4.29 -1.09 6.70
N TYR A 4 -3.07 -1.23 6.16
CA TYR A 4 -1.99 -1.98 6.81
C TYR A 4 -1.60 -1.34 8.16
N ILE A 5 -1.36 -0.03 8.19
CA ILE A 5 -0.96 0.67 9.42
C ILE A 5 -2.01 0.50 10.52
N ALA A 6 -3.30 0.59 10.16
CA ALA A 6 -4.40 0.44 11.11
C ALA A 6 -4.57 -1.01 11.59
N ALA A 7 -4.41 -2.01 10.71
CA ALA A 7 -4.64 -3.41 11.00
C ALA A 7 -3.46 -4.10 11.68
N SER A 8 -2.23 -3.77 11.29
CA SER A 8 -1.03 -4.53 11.67
C SER A 8 -0.79 -4.66 13.18
N PRO A 9 -1.01 -3.64 14.03
CA PRO A 9 -0.84 -3.81 15.48
C PRO A 9 -1.78 -4.86 16.05
N PHE A 10 -3.04 -4.83 15.65
CA PHE A 10 -4.06 -5.78 16.14
C PHE A 10 -3.79 -7.20 15.62
N ILE A 11 -3.42 -7.34 14.36
CA ILE A 11 -3.12 -8.64 13.77
C ILE A 11 -1.86 -9.21 14.42
N LEU A 12 -0.76 -8.47 14.41
CA LEU A 12 0.53 -9.01 14.80
C LEU A 12 0.71 -9.09 16.33
N GLN A 13 0.31 -8.05 17.08
CA GLN A 13 0.50 -8.04 18.53
C GLN A 13 -0.65 -8.74 19.27
N THR A 14 -1.92 -8.46 18.91
CA THR A 14 -3.04 -9.02 19.67
C THR A 14 -3.34 -10.46 19.30
N HIS A 15 -3.32 -10.82 18.01
CA HIS A 15 -3.65 -12.18 17.57
C HIS A 15 -2.44 -13.12 17.61
N TYR A 16 -1.29 -12.68 17.06
CA TYR A 16 -0.08 -13.51 17.04
C TYR A 16 0.83 -13.31 18.26
N ASN A 17 0.42 -12.48 19.22
CA ASN A 17 1.15 -12.23 20.47
C ASN A 17 2.61 -11.81 20.26
N LEU A 18 2.90 -11.09 19.17
CA LEU A 18 4.23 -10.53 18.96
C LEU A 18 4.53 -9.46 20.03
N THR A 19 5.74 -9.53 20.57
CA THR A 19 6.21 -8.49 21.47
C THR A 19 6.29 -7.14 20.75
N PRO A 20 6.19 -5.99 21.46
CA PRO A 20 6.33 -4.68 20.83
C PRO A 20 7.64 -4.52 20.05
N LEU A 21 8.72 -5.15 20.52
CA LEU A 21 10.01 -5.16 19.83
C LEU A 21 9.91 -5.91 18.49
N MET A 22 9.34 -7.12 18.48
CA MET A 22 9.17 -7.91 17.26
C MET A 22 8.26 -7.19 16.27
N TYR A 23 7.16 -6.60 16.73
CA TYR A 23 6.29 -5.78 15.89
C TYR A 23 7.05 -4.61 15.27
N SER A 24 7.87 -3.90 16.04
CA SER A 24 8.66 -2.77 15.52
C SER A 24 9.68 -3.22 14.47
N LEU A 25 10.28 -4.40 14.62
CA LEU A 25 11.19 -4.95 13.61
C LEU A 25 10.44 -5.31 12.31
N CYS A 26 9.28 -5.95 12.39
CA CYS A 26 8.42 -6.22 11.24
C CYS A 26 8.00 -4.92 10.55
N PHE A 27 7.58 -3.93 11.32
CA PHE A 27 7.20 -2.61 10.78
C PHE A 27 8.37 -1.91 10.08
N GLY A 28 9.58 -1.98 10.68
CA GLY A 28 10.81 -1.47 10.07
C GLY A 28 11.19 -2.22 8.78
N LEU A 29 11.07 -3.56 8.78
CA LEU A 29 11.29 -4.39 7.59
C LEU A 29 10.32 -4.01 6.46
N ASN A 30 9.07 -3.79 6.80
CA ASN A 30 8.04 -3.34 5.86
C ASN A 30 8.32 -1.92 5.34
N GLY A 31 8.82 -1.02 6.17
CA GLY A 31 9.33 0.28 5.74
C GLY A 31 10.51 0.16 4.76
N PHE A 32 11.43 -0.77 5.04
CA PHE A 32 12.56 -1.05 4.15
C PHE A 32 12.11 -1.59 2.78
N SER A 33 11.00 -2.33 2.71
CA SER A 33 10.44 -2.79 1.43
C SER A 33 10.04 -1.64 0.52
N ILE A 34 9.51 -0.53 1.08
CA ILE A 34 9.18 0.68 0.32
C ILE A 34 10.46 1.29 -0.27
N VAL A 35 11.55 1.32 0.49
CA VAL A 35 12.85 1.83 0.01
C VAL A 35 13.37 0.97 -1.16
N LEU A 36 13.29 -0.36 -1.04
CA LEU A 36 13.68 -1.28 -2.10
C LEU A 36 12.83 -1.07 -3.37
N GLY A 37 11.52 -0.94 -3.22
CA GLY A 37 10.61 -0.64 -4.31
C GLY A 37 10.92 0.69 -4.98
N SER A 38 11.15 1.74 -4.18
CA SER A 38 11.48 3.08 -4.68
C SER A 38 12.82 3.12 -5.43
N LYS A 39 13.83 2.42 -4.92
CA LYS A 39 15.12 2.29 -5.61
C LYS A 39 14.97 1.54 -6.94
N SER A 40 14.20 0.47 -6.93
CA SER A 40 13.95 -0.33 -8.13
C SER A 40 13.12 0.43 -9.17
N ALA A 41 12.22 1.31 -8.74
CA ALA A 41 11.40 2.16 -9.60
C ALA A 41 12.25 3.04 -10.52
N GLY A 42 13.41 3.51 -10.07
CA GLY A 42 14.33 4.33 -10.85
C GLY A 42 14.86 3.66 -12.13
N ASN A 43 14.77 2.33 -12.23
CA ASN A 43 15.18 1.58 -13.42
C ASN A 43 14.10 1.52 -14.52
N PHE A 44 12.91 2.03 -14.26
CA PHE A 44 11.76 1.98 -15.15
C PHE A 44 11.27 3.38 -15.49
N LYS A 45 10.63 3.53 -16.66
CA LYS A 45 9.84 4.74 -16.95
C LYS A 45 8.70 4.85 -15.94
N GLU A 46 8.35 6.05 -15.54
CA GLU A 46 7.36 6.34 -14.49
C GLU A 46 6.05 5.56 -14.68
N LYS A 47 5.53 5.55 -15.92
CA LYS A 47 4.30 4.81 -16.28
C LYS A 47 4.43 3.30 -16.04
N ASN A 48 5.55 2.71 -16.43
CA ASN A 48 5.81 1.28 -16.27
C ASN A 48 6.01 0.93 -14.79
N SER A 49 6.66 1.79 -14.03
CA SER A 49 6.85 1.65 -12.59
C SER A 49 5.50 1.63 -11.86
N ILE A 50 4.62 2.57 -12.15
CA ILE A 50 3.26 2.60 -11.57
C ILE A 50 2.48 1.34 -11.95
N LYS A 51 2.51 0.94 -13.22
CA LYS A 51 1.83 -0.26 -13.69
C LYS A 51 2.32 -1.52 -12.99
N LEU A 52 3.63 -1.67 -12.84
CA LEU A 52 4.25 -2.80 -12.14
C LEU A 52 3.86 -2.80 -10.66
N GLY A 53 3.97 -1.66 -9.98
CA GLY A 53 3.60 -1.52 -8.58
C GLY A 53 2.11 -1.84 -8.33
N LEU A 54 1.21 -1.31 -9.15
CA LEU A 54 -0.23 -1.57 -9.04
C LEU A 54 -0.58 -3.04 -9.34
N SER A 55 0.06 -3.66 -10.35
CA SER A 55 -0.14 -5.08 -10.66
C SER A 55 0.32 -5.98 -9.52
N LEU A 56 1.48 -5.67 -8.94
CA LEU A 56 2.00 -6.38 -7.77
C LEU A 56 1.05 -6.22 -6.57
N MET A 57 0.62 -4.99 -6.27
CA MET A 57 -0.32 -4.73 -5.17
C MET A 57 -1.65 -5.46 -5.36
N LEU A 58 -2.18 -5.53 -6.60
CA LEU A 58 -3.42 -6.25 -6.89
C LEU A 58 -3.24 -7.77 -6.66
N ALA A 59 -2.17 -8.37 -7.17
CA ALA A 59 -1.89 -9.79 -6.96
C ALA A 59 -1.70 -10.12 -5.47
N VAL A 60 -0.92 -9.29 -4.77
CA VAL A 60 -0.65 -9.46 -3.33
C VAL A 60 -1.90 -9.20 -2.49
N SER A 61 -2.80 -8.30 -2.90
CA SER A 61 -4.06 -8.08 -2.18
C SER A 61 -4.96 -9.32 -2.18
N ILE A 62 -5.00 -10.05 -3.30
CA ILE A 62 -5.72 -11.33 -3.39
C ILE A 62 -5.05 -12.39 -2.50
N TYR A 63 -3.72 -12.48 -2.56
CA TYR A 63 -2.95 -13.35 -1.66
C TYR A 63 -3.24 -13.04 -0.18
N LEU A 64 -3.15 -11.77 0.22
CA LEU A 64 -3.44 -11.34 1.59
C LEU A 64 -4.90 -11.62 1.99
N ALA A 65 -5.86 -11.47 1.08
CA ALA A 65 -7.24 -11.82 1.37
C ALA A 65 -7.39 -13.30 1.74
N ILE A 66 -6.71 -14.21 1.04
CA ILE A 66 -6.70 -15.64 1.34
C ILE A 66 -5.99 -15.90 2.68
N VAL A 67 -4.79 -15.34 2.85
CA VAL A 67 -3.96 -15.58 4.05
C VAL A 67 -4.62 -15.04 5.31
N LEU A 68 -5.25 -13.87 5.25
CA LEU A 68 -5.95 -13.25 6.39
C LEU A 68 -7.25 -14.00 6.72
N THR A 69 -8.02 -14.42 5.72
CA THR A 69 -9.28 -15.14 5.97
C THR A 69 -9.06 -16.54 6.51
N LEU A 70 -7.98 -17.22 6.10
CA LEU A 70 -7.58 -18.53 6.60
C LEU A 70 -6.73 -18.46 7.88
N THR A 71 -6.42 -17.25 8.36
CA THR A 71 -5.57 -17.03 9.56
C THR A 71 -4.30 -17.86 9.54
N LEU A 72 -3.58 -17.85 8.42
CA LEU A 72 -2.34 -18.60 8.24
C LEU A 72 -1.21 -18.07 9.15
N PRO A 73 -0.14 -18.84 9.41
CA PRO A 73 0.97 -18.43 10.26
C PRO A 73 1.49 -17.03 9.91
N PHE A 74 1.92 -16.28 10.92
CA PHE A 74 2.26 -14.87 10.82
C PHE A 74 3.27 -14.54 9.70
N LEU A 75 4.20 -15.46 9.40
CA LEU A 75 5.21 -15.28 8.35
C LEU A 75 4.58 -15.07 6.95
N PHE A 76 3.47 -15.75 6.66
CA PHE A 76 2.76 -15.58 5.39
C PHE A 76 2.08 -14.20 5.31
N ILE A 77 1.53 -13.74 6.42
CA ILE A 77 0.92 -12.42 6.52
C ILE A 77 1.98 -11.33 6.37
N GLU A 78 3.10 -11.47 7.07
CA GLU A 78 4.21 -10.52 7.01
C GLU A 78 4.83 -10.46 5.62
N ALA A 79 5.04 -11.61 4.96
CA ALA A 79 5.50 -11.65 3.58
C ALA A 79 4.52 -10.93 2.62
N GLY A 80 3.22 -11.08 2.84
CA GLY A 80 2.20 -10.36 2.08
C GLY A 80 2.28 -8.85 2.30
N PHE A 81 2.41 -8.38 3.54
CA PHE A 81 2.56 -6.97 3.85
C PHE A 81 3.86 -6.39 3.26
N PHE A 82 4.96 -7.13 3.35
CA PHE A 82 6.23 -6.74 2.73
C PHE A 82 6.08 -6.53 1.22
N LEU A 83 5.49 -7.48 0.51
CA LEU A 83 5.28 -7.39 -0.94
C LEU A 83 4.27 -6.30 -1.32
N LEU A 84 3.23 -6.07 -0.51
CA LEU A 84 2.27 -4.99 -0.71
C LEU A 84 2.96 -3.62 -0.65
N LEU A 85 3.81 -3.41 0.36
CA LEU A 85 4.54 -2.17 0.55
C LEU A 85 5.70 -2.00 -0.44
N LEU A 86 6.28 -3.10 -0.91
CA LEU A 86 7.22 -3.08 -2.04
C LEU A 86 6.53 -2.49 -3.30
N GLY A 87 5.32 -2.95 -3.61
CA GLY A 87 4.51 -2.41 -4.70
C GLY A 87 4.23 -0.91 -4.55
N LEU A 88 3.93 -0.46 -3.33
CA LEU A 88 3.77 0.95 -3.02
C LEU A 88 5.05 1.76 -3.29
N GLY A 89 6.21 1.19 -2.97
CA GLY A 89 7.51 1.78 -3.27
C GLY A 89 7.72 2.09 -4.75
N PHE A 90 7.22 1.25 -5.66
CA PHE A 90 7.25 1.53 -7.10
C PHE A 90 6.36 2.72 -7.50
N ILE A 91 5.24 2.92 -6.80
CA ILE A 91 4.23 3.91 -7.18
C ILE A 91 4.59 5.31 -6.69
N LEU A 92 5.09 5.44 -5.46
CA LEU A 92 5.28 6.74 -4.80
C LEU A 92 6.21 7.68 -5.58
N PRO A 93 7.45 7.32 -5.95
CA PRO A 93 8.34 8.24 -6.67
C PRO A 93 7.85 8.51 -8.09
N ALA A 94 7.34 7.50 -8.79
CA ALA A 94 6.86 7.65 -10.14
C ALA A 94 5.59 8.51 -10.21
N GLY A 95 4.66 8.34 -9.26
CA GLY A 95 3.44 9.15 -9.17
C GLY A 95 3.75 10.61 -8.85
N SER A 96 4.66 10.87 -7.91
CA SER A 96 5.09 12.25 -7.59
C SER A 96 5.78 12.90 -8.77
N ALA A 97 6.65 12.19 -9.49
CA ALA A 97 7.34 12.71 -10.66
C ALA A 97 6.35 13.13 -11.77
N ILE A 98 5.35 12.29 -12.08
CA ILE A 98 4.31 12.63 -13.06
C ILE A 98 3.49 13.84 -12.58
N ALA A 99 3.03 13.85 -11.33
CA ALA A 99 2.24 14.96 -10.79
C ALA A 99 2.98 16.30 -10.89
N MET A 100 4.28 16.32 -10.53
CA MET A 100 5.11 17.53 -10.62
C MET A 100 5.42 17.93 -12.06
N SER A 101 5.55 16.96 -12.97
CA SER A 101 5.85 17.27 -14.39
C SER A 101 4.66 17.87 -15.13
N LEU A 102 3.44 17.48 -14.79
CA LEU A 102 2.20 17.98 -15.40
C LEU A 102 1.84 19.39 -14.94
N GLU A 103 2.15 19.75 -13.70
CA GLU A 103 1.76 21.01 -13.06
C GLU A 103 2.99 21.84 -12.66
N ARG A 104 3.94 22.03 -13.60
CA ARG A 104 5.20 22.76 -13.33
C ARG A 104 4.99 24.17 -12.81
N GLU A 105 4.02 24.89 -13.35
CA GLU A 105 3.71 26.27 -12.92
C GLU A 105 3.04 26.32 -11.54
N ARG A 106 2.43 25.23 -11.10
CA ARG A 106 1.71 25.09 -9.82
C ARG A 106 2.26 23.94 -8.98
N ALA A 107 3.57 23.69 -9.07
CA ALA A 107 4.22 22.56 -8.38
C ALA A 107 3.96 22.53 -6.87
N GLY A 108 3.85 23.68 -6.21
CA GLY A 108 3.48 23.78 -4.80
C GLY A 108 2.09 23.23 -4.50
N SER A 109 1.09 23.60 -5.31
CA SER A 109 -0.28 23.07 -5.16
C SER A 109 -0.37 21.59 -5.49
N ALA A 110 0.34 21.14 -6.53
CA ALA A 110 0.41 19.73 -6.91
C ALA A 110 1.04 18.89 -5.78
N SER A 111 2.11 19.36 -5.17
CA SER A 111 2.76 18.71 -4.02
C SER A 111 1.84 18.63 -2.80
N ALA A 112 1.15 19.74 -2.47
CA ALA A 112 0.20 19.77 -1.37
C ALA A 112 -0.95 18.78 -1.59
N PHE A 113 -1.49 18.70 -2.80
CA PHE A 113 -2.57 17.77 -3.15
C PHE A 113 -2.10 16.32 -3.12
N PHE A 114 -0.92 16.03 -3.65
CA PHE A 114 -0.30 14.70 -3.61
C PHE A 114 -0.02 14.23 -2.18
N GLY A 115 0.31 15.14 -1.28
CA GLY A 115 0.43 14.85 0.15
C GLY A 115 -0.93 14.68 0.84
N PHE A 116 -1.88 15.61 0.60
CA PHE A 116 -3.18 15.61 1.29
C PHE A 116 -4.06 14.40 0.98
N VAL A 117 -4.23 14.07 -0.30
CA VAL A 117 -5.20 13.04 -0.74
C VAL A 117 -4.96 11.67 -0.11
N PRO A 118 -3.72 11.13 -0.08
CA PRO A 118 -3.47 9.85 0.58
C PRO A 118 -3.80 9.85 2.08
N PHE A 119 -3.47 10.94 2.79
CA PHE A 119 -3.77 11.05 4.22
C PHE A 119 -5.26 11.19 4.48
N PHE A 120 -5.98 11.96 3.67
CA PHE A 120 -7.43 12.10 3.76
C PHE A 120 -8.12 10.75 3.54
N LEU A 121 -7.80 10.05 2.44
CA LEU A 121 -8.34 8.73 2.15
C LEU A 121 -7.93 7.69 3.22
N GLY A 122 -6.70 7.81 3.73
CA GLY A 122 -6.24 6.99 4.83
C GLY A 122 -7.06 7.19 6.10
N GLY A 123 -7.40 8.42 6.43
CA GLY A 123 -8.29 8.75 7.56
C GLY A 123 -9.69 8.17 7.42
N VAL A 124 -10.20 8.05 6.20
CA VAL A 124 -11.50 7.41 5.93
C VAL A 124 -11.40 5.87 6.00
N VAL A 125 -10.35 5.29 5.43
CA VAL A 125 -10.19 3.82 5.35
C VAL A 125 -9.80 3.20 6.69
N SER A 126 -8.97 3.88 7.48
CA SER A 126 -8.46 3.32 8.74
C SER A 126 -9.56 2.91 9.74
N PRO A 127 -10.60 3.72 10.00
CA PRO A 127 -11.69 3.30 10.89
C PRO A 127 -12.47 2.11 10.34
N LEU A 128 -12.63 2.00 9.01
CA LEU A 128 -13.39 0.91 8.39
C LEU A 128 -12.73 -0.46 8.61
N VAL A 129 -11.40 -0.49 8.73
CA VAL A 129 -10.64 -1.70 9.04
C VAL A 129 -10.96 -2.24 10.44
N GLY A 130 -11.34 -1.38 11.38
CA GLY A 130 -11.70 -1.75 12.76
C GLY A 130 -13.14 -2.27 12.92
N ILE A 131 -13.96 -2.27 11.88
CA ILE A 131 -15.36 -2.70 11.97
C ILE A 131 -15.47 -4.21 11.87
N GLY A 132 -15.97 -4.86 12.93
CA GLY A 132 -16.19 -6.32 12.98
C GLY A 132 -14.89 -7.11 13.13
N ASN A 133 -14.74 -8.16 12.32
CA ASN A 133 -13.53 -8.99 12.37
C ASN A 133 -12.39 -8.34 11.58
N ILE A 134 -11.33 -7.95 12.29
CA ILE A 134 -10.21 -7.19 11.72
C ILE A 134 -9.53 -7.90 10.54
N PHE A 135 -9.49 -9.22 10.52
CA PHE A 135 -8.91 -9.99 9.41
C PHE A 135 -9.73 -9.82 8.14
N HIS A 136 -11.06 -10.00 8.24
CA HIS A 136 -11.95 -9.86 7.09
C HIS A 136 -12.05 -8.40 6.63
N SER A 137 -12.19 -7.46 7.56
CA SER A 137 -12.29 -6.02 7.24
C SER A 137 -11.02 -5.51 6.57
N SER A 138 -9.84 -5.92 7.07
CA SER A 138 -8.54 -5.58 6.46
C SER A 138 -8.40 -6.18 5.07
N ALA A 139 -8.74 -7.46 4.90
CA ALA A 139 -8.68 -8.14 3.61
C ALA A 139 -9.55 -7.43 2.57
N ILE A 140 -10.80 -7.14 2.92
CA ILE A 140 -11.76 -6.43 2.05
C ILE A 140 -11.24 -5.03 1.71
N ALA A 141 -10.80 -4.26 2.70
CA ALA A 141 -10.28 -2.91 2.49
C ALA A 141 -9.06 -2.90 1.54
N ILE A 142 -8.11 -3.81 1.73
CA ILE A 142 -6.91 -3.92 0.90
C ILE A 142 -7.29 -4.28 -0.54
N VAL A 143 -8.17 -5.26 -0.74
CA VAL A 143 -8.60 -5.68 -2.08
C VAL A 143 -9.36 -4.55 -2.79
N ILE A 144 -10.36 -3.95 -2.14
CA ILE A 144 -11.14 -2.86 -2.74
C ILE A 144 -10.24 -1.69 -3.15
N CYS A 145 -9.35 -1.24 -2.26
CA CYS A 145 -8.41 -0.15 -2.56
C CYS A 145 -7.48 -0.51 -3.73
N SER A 146 -6.99 -1.74 -3.80
CA SER A 146 -6.10 -2.19 -4.88
C SER A 146 -6.83 -2.26 -6.23
N VAL A 147 -8.07 -2.77 -6.24
CA VAL A 147 -8.91 -2.84 -7.44
C VAL A 147 -9.25 -1.43 -7.95
N ILE A 148 -9.69 -0.54 -7.07
CA ILE A 148 -10.02 0.85 -7.44
C ILE A 148 -8.78 1.55 -7.99
N SER A 149 -7.63 1.42 -7.33
CA SER A 149 -6.38 2.04 -7.79
C SER A 149 -5.96 1.53 -9.17
N PHE A 150 -6.03 0.23 -9.39
CA PHE A 150 -5.69 -0.38 -10.67
C PHE A 150 -6.66 0.02 -11.79
N ALA A 151 -7.97 0.03 -11.49
CA ALA A 151 -9.00 0.44 -12.43
C ALA A 151 -8.85 1.91 -12.82
N THR A 152 -8.64 2.79 -11.84
CA THR A 152 -8.42 4.23 -12.07
C THR A 152 -7.18 4.45 -12.93
N PHE A 153 -6.08 3.76 -12.65
CA PHE A 153 -4.88 3.86 -13.48
C PHE A 153 -5.15 3.44 -14.92
N LYS A 154 -5.84 2.33 -15.15
CA LYS A 154 -6.20 1.88 -16.50
C LYS A 154 -7.04 2.88 -17.29
N LEU A 155 -7.95 3.59 -16.62
CA LEU A 155 -8.77 4.64 -17.25
C LEU A 155 -7.92 5.85 -17.66
N VAL A 156 -6.92 6.19 -16.86
CA VAL A 156 -6.06 7.36 -17.08
C VAL A 156 -4.83 7.01 -17.92
N GLU A 157 -4.43 5.76 -17.99
CA GLU A 157 -3.23 5.28 -18.70
C GLU A 157 -3.13 5.77 -20.16
N LYS A 158 -4.26 5.97 -20.81
CA LYS A 158 -4.32 6.44 -22.20
C LYS A 158 -4.07 7.95 -22.32
N ARG A 159 -4.13 8.70 -21.21
CA ARG A 159 -3.98 10.15 -21.17
C ARG A 159 -2.60 10.61 -20.68
N ILE A 160 -1.85 9.70 -20.06
CA ILE A 160 -0.48 9.86 -19.59
C ILE A 160 0.47 9.10 -20.55
#